data_46fcd8703c5cc0901da0cb9813f273c7
#
_entry.id   46fcd8703c5cc0901da0cb9813f273c7
#
_cell.length_a   1.000
_cell.length_b   1.000
_cell.length_c   1.000
_cell.angle_alpha   90.00
_cell.angle_beta   90.00
_cell.angle_gamma   90.00
#
_symmetry.space_group_name_H-M   'P 1'
#
loop_
_entity.id
_entity.type
_entity.pdbx_description
1 polymer ?
#
loop_
_entity_poly.entity_id
_entity_poly.type
_entity_poly.pdbx_seq_one_letter_code
_entity_poly.pdbx_strand_id
1 'polypeptide(L)'
;KKTTLYIKLYIRDLDIYYHFMKIQLNKEQKKAVNMFYEKDILFLLGDFGSGKTLCAVHTALEYLDKKECSSIWITRPILKNNLSTLPGTIDEKMEPYIFPIKQNIEVCRGKDKMDRMLRNGIIKIMPIEVSKGVTFKNSVVIVDEFQDMIYSDFRNILTRVGNDSKIIFCGSEEQIDKQ
;
A
#
# COMPACT_ATOMS: atom_id res chain seq x y z
N LYS A 1 -7.66 12.51 18.24
CA LYS A 1 -8.45 11.28 17.90
C LYS A 1 -8.26 11.03 16.41
N LYS A 2 -7.72 9.87 16.03
CA LYS A 2 -7.61 9.47 14.61
C LYS A 2 -8.99 9.08 14.10
N THR A 3 -9.36 9.59 12.93
CA THR A 3 -10.65 9.30 12.29
C THR A 3 -10.47 8.17 11.28
N THR A 4 -11.20 7.08 11.46
CA THR A 4 -11.17 5.88 10.59
C THR A 4 -12.40 5.83 9.69
N LEU A 5 -12.22 5.45 8.45
CA LEU A 5 -13.31 5.24 7.50
C LEU A 5 -13.07 4.02 6.61
N TYR A 6 -14.14 3.33 6.27
CA TYR A 6 -14.15 2.18 5.36
C TYR A 6 -14.79 2.59 4.03
N ILE A 7 -14.14 2.22 2.92
CA ILE A 7 -14.71 2.35 1.56
C ILE A 7 -14.60 1.01 0.86
N LYS A 8 -15.72 0.52 0.35
CA LYS A 8 -15.78 -0.63 -0.52
C LYS A 8 -15.67 -0.18 -1.97
N LEU A 9 -14.64 -0.64 -2.68
CA LEU A 9 -14.44 -0.38 -4.10
C LEU A 9 -15.01 -1.54 -4.91
N TYR A 10 -16.08 -1.28 -5.66
CA TYR A 10 -16.62 -2.20 -6.66
C TYR A 10 -16.10 -1.78 -8.03
N ILE A 11 -15.08 -2.48 -8.52
CA ILE A 11 -14.52 -2.17 -9.84
C ILE A 11 -14.75 -3.35 -10.75
N ARG A 12 -15.61 -3.15 -11.77
CA ARG A 12 -15.89 -4.18 -12.79
C ARG A 12 -15.10 -4.02 -14.09
N ASP A 13 -14.55 -2.84 -14.39
CA ASP A 13 -13.90 -2.58 -15.68
C ASP A 13 -12.55 -1.88 -15.48
N LEU A 14 -11.48 -2.59 -15.83
CA LEU A 14 -10.11 -2.10 -15.94
C LEU A 14 -9.84 -1.73 -17.40
N ASP A 15 -10.17 -0.51 -17.81
CA ASP A 15 -9.58 0.07 -19.02
C ASP A 15 -8.20 0.64 -18.67
N ILE A 16 -7.20 -0.25 -18.69
CA ILE A 16 -5.79 0.13 -18.57
C ILE A 16 -5.27 0.38 -19.99
N TYR A 17 -5.35 1.64 -20.45
CA TYR A 17 -4.63 2.05 -21.65
C TYR A 17 -3.27 2.64 -21.27
N TYR A 18 -2.21 1.93 -21.67
CA TYR A 18 -0.82 2.38 -21.59
C TYR A 18 -0.57 3.49 -22.62
N HIS A 19 -0.57 4.72 -22.19
CA HIS A 19 0.09 5.83 -22.90
C HIS A 19 0.53 6.83 -21.84
N PHE A 20 1.62 7.57 -22.02
CA PHE A 20 2.13 8.67 -21.13
C PHE A 20 1.04 9.35 -20.29
N MET A 21 0.31 8.60 -19.52
CA MET A 21 -1.01 8.96 -19.05
C MET A 21 -1.02 9.23 -17.57
N LYS A 22 -1.61 10.34 -17.24
CA LYS A 22 -2.27 10.52 -15.94
C LYS A 22 -3.18 9.31 -15.74
N ILE A 23 -2.92 8.51 -14.69
CA ILE A 23 -3.80 7.40 -14.30
C ILE A 23 -5.22 7.95 -14.20
N GLN A 24 -6.14 7.43 -14.99
CA GLN A 24 -7.53 7.82 -14.92
C GLN A 24 -8.22 6.99 -13.86
N LEU A 25 -8.36 7.58 -12.68
CA LEU A 25 -9.14 6.96 -11.60
C LEU A 25 -10.62 7.00 -11.95
N ASN A 26 -11.32 5.90 -11.71
CA ASN A 26 -12.77 5.85 -11.81
C ASN A 26 -13.45 6.67 -10.68
N LYS A 27 -14.78 6.75 -10.70
CA LYS A 27 -15.54 7.57 -9.76
C LYS A 27 -15.34 7.14 -8.30
N GLU A 28 -15.26 5.86 -8.03
CA GLU A 28 -15.07 5.31 -6.68
C GLU A 28 -13.64 5.52 -6.18
N GLN A 29 -12.65 5.30 -7.04
CA GLN A 29 -11.25 5.58 -6.75
C GLN A 29 -11.02 7.08 -6.46
N LYS A 30 -11.63 7.97 -7.23
CA LYS A 30 -11.60 9.43 -6.96
C LYS A 30 -12.21 9.77 -5.60
N LYS A 31 -13.31 9.10 -5.24
CA LYS A 31 -13.90 9.27 -3.90
C LYS A 31 -12.94 8.82 -2.81
N ALA A 32 -12.28 7.67 -2.99
CA ALA A 32 -11.28 7.17 -2.05
C ALA A 32 -10.10 8.15 -1.88
N VAL A 33 -9.59 8.71 -2.97
CA VAL A 33 -8.53 9.74 -2.95
C VAL A 33 -8.98 10.95 -2.14
N ASN A 34 -10.17 11.49 -2.40
CA ASN A 34 -10.68 12.65 -1.66
C ASN A 34 -10.78 12.36 -0.16
N MET A 35 -11.28 11.17 0.21
CA MET A 35 -11.41 10.79 1.61
C MET A 35 -10.07 10.57 2.30
N PHE A 36 -9.02 10.20 1.58
CA PHE A 36 -7.67 10.11 2.12
C PHE A 36 -7.16 11.45 2.67
N TYR A 37 -7.50 12.56 2.02
CA TYR A 37 -7.09 13.89 2.50
C TYR A 37 -7.77 14.27 3.81
N GLU A 38 -8.98 13.77 4.05
CA GLU A 38 -9.77 14.10 5.24
C GLU A 38 -9.50 13.16 6.44
N LYS A 39 -8.96 11.98 6.20
CA LYS A 39 -8.84 10.90 7.19
C LYS A 39 -7.40 10.46 7.39
N ASP A 40 -7.06 10.06 8.61
CA ASP A 40 -5.73 9.52 8.94
C ASP A 40 -5.60 8.04 8.60
N ILE A 41 -6.73 7.31 8.63
CA ILE A 41 -6.80 5.88 8.36
C ILE A 41 -7.87 5.64 7.31
N LEU A 42 -7.49 4.98 6.21
CA LEU A 42 -8.36 4.61 5.10
C LEU A 42 -8.28 3.09 4.86
N PHE A 43 -9.44 2.46 4.68
CA PHE A 43 -9.54 1.08 4.22
C PHE A 43 -10.08 1.06 2.80
N LEU A 44 -9.30 0.49 1.87
CA LEU A 44 -9.70 0.21 0.50
C LEU A 44 -10.05 -1.27 0.39
N LEU A 45 -11.34 -1.56 0.33
CA LEU A 45 -11.89 -2.90 0.22
C LEU A 45 -12.44 -3.14 -1.18
N GLY A 46 -12.35 -4.36 -1.67
CA GLY A 46 -12.89 -4.74 -2.98
C GLY A 46 -12.26 -6.03 -3.49
N ASP A 47 -12.77 -6.52 -4.62
CA ASP A 47 -12.38 -7.79 -5.22
C ASP A 47 -10.95 -7.75 -5.79
N PHE A 48 -10.42 -8.91 -6.14
CA PHE A 48 -9.15 -9.02 -6.85
C PHE A 48 -9.17 -8.23 -8.16
N GLY A 49 -8.04 -7.60 -8.50
CA GLY A 49 -7.94 -6.82 -9.73
C GLY A 49 -8.70 -5.49 -9.72
N SER A 50 -9.35 -5.12 -8.63
CA SER A 50 -10.09 -3.85 -8.51
C SER A 50 -9.19 -2.60 -8.46
N GLY A 51 -7.86 -2.76 -8.49
CA GLY A 51 -6.89 -1.67 -8.51
C GLY A 51 -6.69 -0.96 -7.16
N LYS A 52 -7.02 -1.61 -6.03
CA LYS A 52 -6.84 -1.05 -4.67
C LYS A 52 -5.41 -0.58 -4.43
N THR A 53 -4.45 -1.46 -4.66
CA THR A 53 -3.02 -1.20 -4.44
C THR A 53 -2.53 -0.09 -5.37
N LEU A 54 -2.95 -0.09 -6.65
CA LEU A 54 -2.64 0.97 -7.59
C LEU A 54 -3.22 2.32 -7.12
N CYS A 55 -4.47 2.34 -6.67
CA CYS A 55 -5.12 3.54 -6.13
C CYS A 55 -4.40 4.05 -4.88
N ALA A 56 -4.02 3.17 -3.95
CA ALA A 56 -3.27 3.54 -2.76
C ALA A 56 -1.89 4.12 -3.10
N VAL A 57 -1.15 3.46 -4.00
CA VAL A 57 0.17 3.92 -4.45
C VAL A 57 0.06 5.27 -5.16
N HIS A 58 -0.90 5.42 -6.07
CA HIS A 58 -1.14 6.69 -6.77
C HIS A 58 -1.45 7.83 -5.77
N THR A 59 -2.35 7.58 -4.82
CA THR A 59 -2.74 8.56 -3.80
C THR A 59 -1.56 8.97 -2.93
N ALA A 60 -0.76 8.01 -2.47
CA ALA A 60 0.42 8.28 -1.66
C ALA A 60 1.48 9.07 -2.43
N LEU A 61 1.67 8.77 -3.73
CA LEU A 61 2.59 9.50 -4.60
C LEU A 61 2.13 10.92 -4.87
N GLU A 62 0.83 11.18 -5.04
CA GLU A 62 0.30 12.54 -5.15
C GLU A 62 0.49 13.34 -3.85
N TYR A 63 0.30 12.69 -2.69
CA TYR A 63 0.51 13.29 -1.38
C TYR A 63 1.98 13.66 -1.16
N LEU A 64 2.90 12.81 -1.61
CA LEU A 64 4.34 13.07 -1.62
C LEU A 64 4.71 14.24 -2.57
N ASP A 65 4.15 14.29 -3.78
CA ASP A 65 4.41 15.38 -4.74
C ASP A 65 3.94 16.75 -4.20
N LYS A 66 2.87 16.76 -3.40
CA LYS A 66 2.38 17.96 -2.69
C LYS A 66 3.23 18.32 -1.46
N LYS A 67 4.27 17.53 -1.15
CA LYS A 67 5.14 17.70 0.03
C LYS A 67 4.40 17.59 1.37
N GLU A 68 3.27 16.91 1.38
CA GLU A 68 2.47 16.62 2.58
C GLU A 68 3.03 15.42 3.38
N CYS A 69 3.99 14.70 2.82
CA CYS A 69 4.80 13.70 3.51
C CYS A 69 6.22 13.65 2.92
N SER A 70 7.15 13.04 3.64
CA SER A 70 8.55 12.89 3.20
C SER A 70 8.88 11.50 2.66
N SER A 71 8.06 10.51 2.95
CA SER A 71 8.30 9.13 2.53
C SER A 71 7.02 8.30 2.45
N ILE A 72 7.11 7.22 1.67
CA ILE A 72 6.04 6.22 1.54
C ILE A 72 6.60 4.88 2.01
N TRP A 73 5.89 4.22 2.90
CA TRP A 73 6.21 2.89 3.38
C TRP A 73 5.16 1.92 2.88
N ILE A 74 5.58 0.86 2.22
CA ILE A 74 4.67 -0.17 1.72
C ILE A 74 5.03 -1.48 2.41
N THR A 75 4.05 -2.06 3.07
CA THR A 75 4.22 -3.31 3.81
C THR A 75 3.12 -4.30 3.42
N ARG A 76 3.46 -5.57 3.48
CA ARG A 76 2.57 -6.69 3.21
C ARG A 76 2.84 -7.80 4.20
N PRO A 77 1.80 -8.45 4.74
CA PRO A 77 1.96 -9.67 5.51
C PRO A 77 2.60 -10.78 4.67
N ILE A 78 3.52 -11.51 5.25
CA ILE A 78 4.10 -12.68 4.59
C ILE A 78 3.72 -13.90 5.41
N LEU A 79 3.06 -14.85 4.80
CA LEU A 79 2.74 -16.11 5.45
C LEU A 79 4.04 -16.82 5.83
N LYS A 80 4.28 -16.97 7.13
CA LYS A 80 5.54 -17.47 7.72
C LYS A 80 6.04 -18.79 7.11
N ASN A 81 5.12 -19.62 6.64
CA ASN A 81 5.46 -20.90 6.02
C ASN A 81 6.13 -20.76 4.65
N ASN A 82 5.98 -19.63 3.98
CA ASN A 82 6.50 -19.44 2.62
C ASN A 82 7.96 -18.98 2.61
N LEU A 83 8.42 -18.27 3.64
CA LEU A 83 9.81 -17.77 3.70
C LEU A 83 10.82 -18.86 4.13
N SER A 84 10.41 -19.80 4.97
CA SER A 84 11.30 -20.85 5.47
C SER A 84 11.55 -21.95 4.44
N THR A 85 10.62 -22.20 3.54
CA THR A 85 10.67 -23.30 2.57
C THR A 85 11.30 -22.93 1.23
N LEU A 86 11.39 -21.64 0.90
CA LEU A 86 12.00 -21.19 -0.36
C LEU A 86 13.55 -21.17 -0.25
N PRO A 87 14.29 -21.68 -1.25
CA PRO A 87 15.74 -21.53 -1.32
C PRO A 87 16.10 -20.07 -1.67
N GLY A 88 17.30 -19.63 -1.27
CA GLY A 88 17.84 -18.31 -1.61
C GLY A 88 17.95 -17.33 -0.43
N THR A 89 18.44 -16.15 -0.72
CA THR A 89 18.57 -15.03 0.23
C THR A 89 17.20 -14.47 0.61
N ILE A 90 17.13 -13.69 1.69
CA ILE A 90 15.89 -13.04 2.12
C ILE A 90 15.33 -12.16 1.00
N ASP A 91 16.18 -11.40 0.31
CA ASP A 91 15.78 -10.51 -0.79
C ASP A 91 15.18 -11.28 -1.97
N GLU A 92 15.78 -12.40 -2.36
CA GLU A 92 15.27 -13.29 -3.42
C GLU A 92 13.91 -13.90 -3.04
N LYS A 93 13.74 -14.28 -1.78
CA LYS A 93 12.47 -14.81 -1.27
C LYS A 93 11.37 -13.75 -1.20
N MET A 94 11.76 -12.49 -1.02
CA MET A 94 10.85 -11.36 -0.94
C MET A 94 10.38 -10.86 -2.31
N GLU A 95 11.17 -11.07 -3.37
CA GLU A 95 10.89 -10.49 -4.69
C GLU A 95 9.48 -10.81 -5.22
N PRO A 96 8.93 -12.05 -5.12
CA PRO A 96 7.56 -12.33 -5.57
C PRO A 96 6.48 -11.47 -4.88
N TYR A 97 6.71 -11.08 -3.63
CA TYR A 97 5.78 -10.24 -2.86
C TYR A 97 5.95 -8.75 -3.17
N ILE A 98 7.17 -8.34 -3.52
CA ILE A 98 7.53 -6.95 -3.80
C ILE A 98 7.23 -6.60 -5.26
N PHE A 99 7.36 -7.55 -6.18
CA PHE A 99 7.21 -7.33 -7.62
C PHE A 99 5.88 -6.66 -8.01
N PRO A 100 4.69 -7.10 -7.55
CA PRO A 100 3.42 -6.44 -7.87
C PRO A 100 3.37 -4.99 -7.37
N ILE A 101 4.01 -4.71 -6.24
CA ILE A 101 4.09 -3.36 -5.67
C ILE A 101 4.96 -2.47 -6.56
N LYS A 102 6.16 -2.96 -6.97
CA LYS A 102 7.04 -2.25 -7.90
C LYS A 102 6.33 -1.94 -9.22
N GLN A 103 5.56 -2.89 -9.76
CA GLN A 103 4.76 -2.67 -10.98
C GLN A 103 3.78 -1.50 -10.81
N ASN A 104 3.06 -1.41 -9.69
CA ASN A 104 2.14 -0.31 -9.44
C ASN A 104 2.87 1.04 -9.36
N ILE A 105 4.06 1.09 -8.74
CA ILE A 105 4.87 2.31 -8.68
C ILE A 105 5.38 2.69 -10.08
N GLU A 106 5.83 1.69 -10.85
CA GLU A 106 6.32 1.87 -12.22
C GLU A 106 5.23 2.42 -13.14
N VAL A 107 4.01 1.89 -13.05
CA VAL A 107 2.83 2.42 -13.77
C VAL A 107 2.58 3.89 -13.42
N CYS A 108 2.74 4.26 -12.14
CA CYS A 108 2.50 5.64 -11.69
C CYS A 108 3.61 6.62 -12.07
N ARG A 109 4.87 6.17 -12.17
CA ARG A 109 6.04 7.08 -12.23
C ARG A 109 7.08 6.75 -13.30
N GLY A 110 6.96 5.61 -13.97
CA GLY A 110 7.99 5.05 -14.83
C GLY A 110 9.16 4.44 -14.04
N LYS A 111 9.88 3.53 -14.68
CA LYS A 111 10.93 2.71 -14.08
C LYS A 111 12.06 3.54 -13.46
N ASP A 112 12.61 4.49 -14.21
CA ASP A 112 13.76 5.28 -13.75
C ASP A 112 13.45 6.12 -12.51
N LYS A 113 12.25 6.69 -12.44
CA LYS A 113 11.82 7.48 -11.27
C LYS A 113 11.56 6.58 -10.08
N MET A 114 10.92 5.42 -10.30
CA MET A 114 10.73 4.40 -9.27
C MET A 114 12.06 3.97 -8.66
N ASP A 115 13.04 3.59 -9.50
CA ASP A 115 14.35 3.14 -9.05
C ASP A 115 15.09 4.21 -8.23
N ARG A 116 14.99 5.48 -8.65
CA ARG A 116 15.56 6.59 -7.86
C ARG A 116 14.87 6.77 -6.52
N MET A 117 13.54 6.65 -6.46
CA MET A 117 12.78 6.80 -5.21
C MET A 117 13.08 5.67 -4.22
N LEU A 118 13.25 4.44 -4.72
CA LEU A 118 13.65 3.29 -3.90
C LEU A 118 15.09 3.45 -3.38
N ARG A 119 16.07 3.76 -4.25
CA ARG A 119 17.47 3.95 -3.85
C ARG A 119 17.65 5.08 -2.85
N ASN A 120 16.91 6.16 -2.98
CA ASN A 120 16.98 7.31 -2.07
C ASN A 120 16.16 7.11 -0.78
N GLY A 121 15.50 5.97 -0.61
CA GLY A 121 14.69 5.67 0.57
C GLY A 121 13.44 6.55 0.72
N ILE A 122 12.99 7.18 -0.37
CA ILE A 122 11.72 7.92 -0.43
C ILE A 122 10.56 6.93 -0.39
N ILE A 123 10.69 5.81 -1.13
CA ILE A 123 9.79 4.66 -1.03
C ILE A 123 10.55 3.52 -0.39
N LYS A 124 9.95 2.90 0.62
CA LYS A 124 10.49 1.74 1.33
C LYS A 124 9.47 0.62 1.31
N ILE A 125 9.90 -0.55 0.88
CA ILE A 125 9.05 -1.75 0.82
C ILE A 125 9.64 -2.76 1.81
N MET A 126 8.83 -3.25 2.74
CA MET A 126 9.29 -4.19 3.76
C MET A 126 8.18 -5.15 4.19
N PRO A 127 8.54 -6.35 4.68
CA PRO A 127 7.58 -7.22 5.35
C PRO A 127 7.01 -6.57 6.60
N ILE A 128 5.78 -6.90 6.95
CA ILE A 128 5.14 -6.34 8.15
C ILE A 128 5.87 -6.73 9.43
N GLU A 129 6.47 -7.91 9.45
CA GLU A 129 7.22 -8.46 10.56
C GLU A 129 8.44 -7.59 10.93
N VAL A 130 9.07 -6.97 9.91
CA VAL A 130 10.23 -6.09 10.09
C VAL A 130 9.79 -4.70 10.59
N SER A 131 8.56 -4.31 10.33
CA SER A 131 8.03 -3.00 10.73
C SER A 131 7.94 -2.79 12.25
N LYS A 132 8.08 -3.85 13.06
CA LYS A 132 7.94 -3.81 14.53
C LYS A 132 8.91 -2.84 15.23
N GLY A 133 10.06 -2.56 14.62
CA GLY A 133 11.05 -1.60 15.13
C GLY A 133 10.95 -0.18 14.55
N VAL A 134 10.03 0.06 13.61
CA VAL A 134 9.94 1.30 12.85
C VAL A 134 8.85 2.21 13.43
N THR A 135 9.14 3.50 13.56
CA THR A 135 8.14 4.54 13.81
C THR A 135 7.95 5.34 12.53
N PHE A 136 6.72 5.34 12.01
CA PHE A 136 6.38 6.07 10.78
C PHE A 136 6.13 7.54 11.12
N LYS A 137 6.99 8.43 10.62
CA LYS A 137 6.88 9.87 10.84
C LYS A 137 6.81 10.58 9.49
N ASN A 138 5.91 11.55 9.37
CA ASN A 138 5.72 12.36 8.18
C ASN A 138 5.67 11.49 6.90
N SER A 139 4.82 10.45 6.92
CA SER A 139 4.81 9.42 5.90
C SER A 139 3.42 8.88 5.62
N VAL A 140 3.25 8.31 4.43
CA VAL A 140 2.09 7.47 4.11
C VAL A 140 2.51 6.01 4.23
N VAL A 141 1.75 5.23 4.99
CA VAL A 141 1.95 3.80 5.16
C VAL A 141 0.87 3.08 4.35
N ILE A 142 1.25 2.22 3.43
CA ILE A 142 0.34 1.35 2.68
C ILE A 142 0.52 -0.07 3.21
N VAL A 143 -0.56 -0.68 3.65
CA VAL A 143 -0.60 -2.09 4.05
C VAL A 143 -1.40 -2.84 3.00
N ASP A 144 -0.69 -3.58 2.15
CA ASP A 144 -1.29 -4.38 1.10
C ASP A 144 -1.68 -5.76 1.63
N GLU A 145 -2.80 -6.33 1.14
CA GLU A 145 -3.36 -7.63 1.56
C GLU A 145 -3.55 -7.72 3.09
N PHE A 146 -4.13 -6.67 3.69
CA PHE A 146 -4.24 -6.59 5.15
C PHE A 146 -5.10 -7.70 5.76
N GLN A 147 -5.96 -8.38 5.01
CA GLN A 147 -6.74 -9.53 5.47
C GLN A 147 -5.85 -10.70 5.92
N ASP A 148 -4.61 -10.78 5.45
CA ASP A 148 -3.64 -11.80 5.86
C ASP A 148 -2.91 -11.44 7.17
N MET A 149 -3.22 -10.28 7.77
CA MET A 149 -2.61 -9.84 9.02
C MET A 149 -3.17 -10.56 10.22
N ILE A 150 -2.28 -10.95 11.13
CA ILE A 150 -2.70 -11.32 12.48
C ILE A 150 -2.94 -10.07 13.34
N TYR A 151 -3.79 -10.20 14.35
CA TYR A 151 -4.16 -9.08 15.23
C TYR A 151 -2.97 -8.32 15.84
N SER A 152 -1.90 -9.03 16.22
CA SER A 152 -0.70 -8.41 16.78
C SER A 152 0.01 -7.48 15.79
N ASP A 153 0.03 -7.82 14.51
CA ASP A 153 0.69 -7.01 13.47
C ASP A 153 -0.15 -5.78 13.14
N PHE A 154 -1.48 -5.95 13.08
CA PHE A 154 -2.41 -4.82 12.95
C PHE A 154 -2.24 -3.80 14.08
N ARG A 155 -2.23 -4.27 15.34
CA ARG A 155 -1.99 -3.42 16.51
C ARG A 155 -0.62 -2.72 16.44
N ASN A 156 0.43 -3.45 16.05
CA ASN A 156 1.78 -2.91 15.93
C ASN A 156 1.84 -1.77 14.92
N ILE A 157 1.30 -1.94 13.71
CA ILE A 157 1.26 -0.89 12.68
C ILE A 157 0.53 0.34 13.22
N LEU A 158 -0.68 0.18 13.75
CA LEU A 158 -1.49 1.32 14.23
C LEU A 158 -0.79 2.11 15.34
N THR A 159 -0.06 1.45 16.23
CA THR A 159 0.67 2.11 17.33
C THR A 159 1.96 2.80 16.87
N ARG A 160 2.44 2.51 15.66
CA ARG A 160 3.68 3.08 15.10
C ARG A 160 3.45 4.21 14.11
N VAL A 161 2.21 4.43 13.69
CA VAL A 161 1.85 5.57 12.84
C VAL A 161 1.82 6.84 13.68
N GLY A 162 2.78 7.74 13.42
CA GLY A 162 2.92 9.03 14.12
C GLY A 162 1.80 10.02 13.78
N ASN A 163 1.82 11.19 14.41
CA ASN A 163 0.77 12.21 14.26
C ASN A 163 0.71 12.78 12.83
N ASP A 164 1.86 12.92 12.17
CA ASP A 164 1.97 13.50 10.81
C ASP A 164 2.02 12.41 9.73
N SER A 165 1.39 11.27 10.00
CA SER A 165 1.40 10.14 9.08
C SER A 165 -0.02 9.59 8.87
N LYS A 166 -0.25 9.10 7.65
CA LYS A 166 -1.50 8.48 7.23
C LYS A 166 -1.29 7.02 6.90
N ILE A 167 -2.34 6.21 6.99
CA ILE A 167 -2.28 4.80 6.68
C ILE A 167 -3.43 4.38 5.76
N ILE A 168 -3.10 3.57 4.74
CA ILE A 168 -4.05 2.97 3.81
C ILE A 168 -3.93 1.46 3.93
N PHE A 169 -5.02 0.79 4.28
CA PHE A 169 -5.15 -0.66 4.24
C PHE A 169 -5.83 -1.09 2.95
N CYS A 170 -5.21 -1.97 2.18
CA CYS A 170 -5.76 -2.56 0.96
C CYS A 170 -6.04 -4.03 1.19
N GLY A 171 -7.25 -4.50 0.89
CA GLY A 171 -7.61 -5.89 1.10
C GLY A 171 -8.96 -6.30 0.51
N SER A 172 -9.31 -7.58 0.66
CA SER A 172 -10.56 -8.17 0.19
C SER A 172 -11.40 -8.66 1.37
N GLU A 173 -12.71 -8.35 1.35
CA GLU A 173 -13.65 -8.85 2.36
C GLU A 173 -13.90 -10.36 2.23
N GLU A 174 -13.92 -10.88 1.00
CA GLU A 174 -14.24 -12.29 0.74
C GLU A 174 -13.23 -13.29 1.32
N GLN A 175 -12.04 -12.81 1.71
CA GLN A 175 -10.97 -13.63 2.29
C GLN A 175 -10.94 -13.58 3.82
N ILE A 176 -11.62 -12.61 4.43
CA ILE A 176 -11.71 -12.50 5.90
C ILE A 176 -12.52 -13.65 6.49
N ASP A 177 -13.53 -14.13 5.76
CA ASP A 177 -14.48 -15.16 6.22
C ASP A 177 -13.94 -16.61 6.08
N LYS A 178 -12.70 -16.79 5.62
CA LYS A 178 -12.09 -18.11 5.36
C LYS A 178 -11.01 -18.53 6.38
N GLN A 179 -10.86 -17.79 7.45
CA GLN A 179 -9.90 -18.12 8.52
C GLN A 179 -10.58 -18.69 9.76
#